data_305ec1df2f229ab0775024c92feb6d56
#
_entry.id   305ec1df2f229ab0775024c92feb6d56
#
_cell.length_a   1.000
_cell.length_b   1.000
_cell.length_c   1.000
_cell.angle_alpha   90.00
_cell.angle_beta   90.00
_cell.angle_gamma   90.00
#
_symmetry.space_group_name_H-M   'P 1'
#
loop_
_entity.id
_entity.type
_entity.pdbx_description
1 polymer ?
#
loop_
_entity_poly.entity_id
_entity_poly.type
_entity_poly.pdbx_seq_one_letter_code
_entity_poly.pdbx_strand_id
1 'polypeptide(L)'
;MNPVRFVMGVLASIVLSTAIGAQDWKPVTVELLKSEKTGFGGLCGLVVDRKTGELWANLSDRGMFYSSDQGQTWKRASENQPKGRTESPGCWMIDPTGKTRRMVAPLVYGSPISVSSDAAVNWTMLDGKSSHVDWCAVDWTDPEMKFILTLKHEADGLLLASGDGGRLFTEVGKGYGAGWVFDHQTAVVSQAKTKQQPNPHLMRTTDGGKTFQSCGEYSPVGVNSAQALPKWHDGALYWLVEGGLIISRDKGASWSRIGEVKNALYGPIFGKTASHLFVLTKSGPVESSDGGKTWSPPIAPPNEMKGIGGLTWLEYDAAHDIVYLMKMGSELYQLKR
;
A
#
# COMPACT_ATOMS: atom_id res chain seq x y z
N MET A 1 -44.45 -33.46 53.57
CA MET A 1 -44.19 -32.76 52.27
C MET A 1 -43.33 -31.53 52.56
N ASN A 2 -42.03 -31.64 52.30
CA ASN A 2 -41.09 -30.52 52.48
C ASN A 2 -40.84 -29.81 51.10
N PRO A 3 -40.89 -28.50 51.07
CA PRO A 3 -40.57 -27.79 49.79
C PRO A 3 -39.06 -27.62 49.62
N VAL A 4 -38.55 -28.09 48.49
CA VAL A 4 -37.18 -27.90 48.04
C VAL A 4 -37.05 -26.42 47.56
N ARG A 5 -36.19 -25.65 48.20
CA ARG A 5 -35.81 -24.30 47.73
C ARG A 5 -34.68 -24.44 46.71
N PHE A 6 -34.94 -24.03 45.46
CA PHE A 6 -33.94 -23.82 44.44
C PHE A 6 -33.25 -22.46 44.71
N VAL A 7 -31.95 -22.48 44.94
CA VAL A 7 -31.10 -21.29 44.96
C VAL A 7 -30.54 -21.11 43.56
N MET A 8 -31.01 -20.10 42.84
CA MET A 8 -30.40 -19.66 41.56
C MET A 8 -29.13 -18.85 41.86
N GLY A 9 -27.98 -19.43 41.61
CA GLY A 9 -26.71 -18.71 41.66
C GLY A 9 -26.55 -17.88 40.38
N VAL A 10 -26.53 -16.56 40.54
CA VAL A 10 -26.17 -15.64 39.46
C VAL A 10 -24.65 -15.60 39.35
N LEU A 11 -24.09 -16.22 38.34
CA LEU A 11 -22.70 -16.06 37.95
C LEU A 11 -22.53 -14.69 37.29
N ALA A 12 -22.02 -13.72 38.03
CA ALA A 12 -21.58 -12.45 37.49
C ALA A 12 -20.23 -12.66 36.73
N SER A 13 -20.29 -12.65 35.42
CA SER A 13 -19.08 -12.62 34.56
C SER A 13 -18.44 -11.25 34.74
N ILE A 14 -17.35 -11.19 35.48
CA ILE A 14 -16.47 -10.00 35.51
C ILE A 14 -15.75 -9.92 34.19
N VAL A 15 -16.21 -9.04 33.29
CA VAL A 15 -15.44 -8.62 32.11
C VAL A 15 -14.31 -7.72 32.62
N LEU A 16 -13.10 -8.28 32.77
CA LEU A 16 -11.91 -7.47 32.96
C LEU A 16 -11.70 -6.67 31.67
N SER A 17 -12.12 -5.42 31.71
CA SER A 17 -11.67 -4.42 30.73
C SER A 17 -10.17 -4.17 31.00
N THR A 18 -9.30 -4.84 30.28
CA THR A 18 -7.89 -4.44 30.24
C THR A 18 -7.85 -3.06 29.62
N ALA A 19 -7.51 -2.05 30.42
CA ALA A 19 -7.16 -0.74 29.91
C ALA A 19 -6.05 -0.94 28.87
N ILE A 20 -6.35 -0.67 27.60
CA ILE A 20 -5.35 -0.64 26.54
C ILE A 20 -4.43 0.52 26.90
N GLY A 21 -3.25 0.22 27.48
CA GLY A 21 -2.23 1.20 27.78
C GLY A 21 -1.90 1.98 26.49
N ALA A 22 -1.56 3.26 26.64
CA ALA A 22 -1.10 4.06 25.49
C ALA A 22 0.02 3.28 24.77
N GLN A 23 -0.12 3.11 23.45
CA GLN A 23 0.87 2.41 22.64
C GLN A 23 2.15 3.27 22.60
N ASP A 24 3.30 2.64 22.82
CA ASP A 24 4.61 3.34 22.85
C ASP A 24 5.15 3.56 21.45
N TRP A 25 4.47 4.42 20.67
CA TRP A 25 4.94 4.85 19.37
C TRP A 25 6.16 5.75 19.49
N LYS A 26 7.21 5.47 18.74
CA LYS A 26 8.47 6.26 18.73
C LYS A 26 8.68 6.89 17.36
N PRO A 27 8.90 8.21 17.26
CA PRO A 27 9.30 8.84 16.01
C PRO A 27 10.74 8.45 15.68
N VAL A 28 11.00 8.14 14.39
CA VAL A 28 12.32 7.67 13.91
C VAL A 28 12.91 8.53 12.78
N THR A 29 12.28 9.65 12.45
CA THR A 29 12.75 10.57 11.39
C THR A 29 13.03 11.99 11.88
N VAL A 30 12.98 12.24 13.18
CA VAL A 30 13.15 13.59 13.77
C VAL A 30 14.44 14.25 13.30
N GLU A 31 15.57 13.58 13.41
CA GLU A 31 16.87 14.16 13.03
C GLU A 31 17.00 14.27 11.50
N LEU A 32 16.47 13.32 10.74
CA LEU A 32 16.42 13.38 9.29
C LEU A 32 15.63 14.61 8.80
N LEU A 33 14.45 14.84 9.35
CA LEU A 33 13.61 15.99 8.95
C LEU A 33 14.21 17.34 9.34
N LYS A 34 14.93 17.40 10.47
CA LYS A 34 15.67 18.59 10.87
C LYS A 34 16.84 18.89 9.94
N SER A 35 17.60 17.89 9.52
CA SER A 35 18.80 18.06 8.68
C SER A 35 18.45 18.42 7.25
N GLU A 36 17.45 17.75 6.65
CA GLU A 36 17.18 17.84 5.21
C GLU A 36 16.25 19.00 4.82
N LYS A 37 15.46 19.55 5.71
CA LYS A 37 14.58 20.75 5.53
C LYS A 37 13.84 20.72 4.20
N THR A 38 12.89 19.82 4.05
CA THR A 38 12.08 19.71 2.82
C THR A 38 11.12 20.88 2.68
N GLY A 39 10.94 21.39 1.45
CA GLY A 39 10.02 22.49 1.18
C GLY A 39 8.62 22.08 0.77
N PHE A 40 8.44 20.88 0.19
CA PHE A 40 7.18 20.48 -0.43
C PHE A 40 6.83 19.02 -0.13
N GLY A 41 5.79 18.80 0.68
CA GLY A 41 5.27 17.47 0.98
C GLY A 41 5.98 16.72 2.10
N GLY A 42 7.20 17.10 2.47
CA GLY A 42 7.94 16.45 3.55
C GLY A 42 8.17 14.97 3.30
N LEU A 43 8.02 14.17 4.34
CA LEU A 43 8.01 12.71 4.25
C LEU A 43 6.72 12.27 3.56
N CYS A 44 6.82 11.54 2.43
CA CYS A 44 5.67 11.22 1.58
C CYS A 44 5.75 9.84 0.91
N GLY A 45 6.57 8.94 1.41
CA GLY A 45 6.63 7.55 0.94
C GLY A 45 7.45 6.68 1.87
N LEU A 46 7.05 5.42 2.00
CA LEU A 46 7.73 4.43 2.82
C LEU A 46 7.69 3.07 2.11
N VAL A 47 8.81 2.38 2.10
CA VAL A 47 8.94 0.98 1.69
C VAL A 47 9.72 0.23 2.74
N VAL A 48 9.25 -0.96 3.08
CA VAL A 48 9.92 -1.90 3.99
C VAL A 48 10.27 -3.18 3.23
N ASP A 49 11.53 -3.58 3.25
CA ASP A 49 11.90 -4.94 2.83
C ASP A 49 11.50 -5.92 3.93
N ARG A 50 10.47 -6.69 3.69
CA ARG A 50 9.90 -7.63 4.66
C ARG A 50 10.86 -8.75 5.10
N LYS A 51 11.92 -9.02 4.33
CA LYS A 51 12.92 -10.05 4.66
C LYS A 51 14.01 -9.54 5.57
N THR A 52 14.42 -8.30 5.36
CA THR A 52 15.58 -7.72 6.06
C THR A 52 15.21 -6.68 7.10
N GLY A 53 13.99 -6.09 6.99
CA GLY A 53 13.55 -4.95 7.80
C GLY A 53 14.20 -3.63 7.39
N GLU A 54 14.90 -3.60 6.25
CA GLU A 54 15.45 -2.36 5.70
C GLU A 54 14.35 -1.42 5.25
N LEU A 55 14.57 -0.12 5.45
CA LEU A 55 13.60 0.93 5.18
C LEU A 55 14.11 1.88 4.09
N TRP A 56 13.20 2.31 3.23
CA TRP A 56 13.39 3.48 2.35
C TRP A 56 12.26 4.47 2.60
N ALA A 57 12.64 5.70 2.88
CA ALA A 57 11.72 6.82 3.09
C ALA A 57 11.91 7.84 1.97
N ASN A 58 10.80 8.29 1.34
CA ASN A 58 10.84 9.35 0.34
C ASN A 58 10.61 10.70 0.99
N LEU A 59 11.59 11.58 0.86
CA LEU A 59 11.59 12.93 1.39
C LEU A 59 11.40 13.95 0.27
N SER A 60 10.34 13.79 -0.51
CA SER A 60 9.91 14.69 -1.58
C SER A 60 11.08 15.17 -2.46
N ASP A 61 11.33 16.50 -2.48
CA ASP A 61 12.39 17.15 -3.26
C ASP A 61 13.82 16.77 -2.84
N ARG A 62 13.98 16.15 -1.68
CA ARG A 62 15.27 15.63 -1.19
C ARG A 62 15.57 14.21 -1.71
N GLY A 63 14.56 13.49 -2.19
CA GLY A 63 14.68 12.12 -2.69
C GLY A 63 14.58 11.07 -1.58
N MET A 64 15.24 9.94 -1.76
CA MET A 64 15.08 8.77 -0.93
C MET A 64 16.19 8.60 0.09
N PHE A 65 15.81 8.20 1.29
CA PHE A 65 16.71 7.89 2.38
C PHE A 65 16.54 6.44 2.81
N TYR A 66 17.63 5.82 3.20
CA TYR A 66 17.73 4.42 3.54
C TYR A 66 18.17 4.25 5.00
N SER A 67 17.57 3.27 5.68
CA SER A 67 17.96 2.82 7.02
C SER A 67 18.03 1.31 7.08
N SER A 68 19.08 0.77 7.70
CA SER A 68 19.24 -0.65 7.99
C SER A 68 19.14 -0.99 9.49
N ASP A 69 18.80 -0.02 10.32
CA ASP A 69 18.76 -0.11 11.77
C ASP A 69 17.41 0.31 12.37
N GLN A 70 16.31 -0.01 11.64
CA GLN A 70 14.94 0.26 12.06
C GLN A 70 14.62 1.76 12.20
N GLY A 71 15.28 2.61 11.39
CA GLY A 71 15.06 4.05 11.38
C GLY A 71 15.88 4.83 12.42
N GLN A 72 16.83 4.20 13.13
CA GLN A 72 17.68 4.91 14.08
C GLN A 72 18.65 5.86 13.38
N THR A 73 19.20 5.44 12.24
CA THR A 73 20.03 6.28 11.37
C THR A 73 19.55 6.23 9.92
N TRP A 74 19.74 7.34 9.22
CA TRP A 74 19.34 7.50 7.84
C TRP A 74 20.49 8.03 6.99
N LYS A 75 20.64 7.49 5.79
CA LYS A 75 21.56 8.00 4.77
C LYS A 75 20.84 8.13 3.43
N ARG A 76 21.34 8.99 2.58
CA ARG A 76 20.85 9.12 1.22
C ARG A 76 20.97 7.79 0.49
N ALA A 77 19.89 7.33 -0.16
CA ALA A 77 19.87 6.01 -0.79
C ALA A 77 20.78 5.97 -2.04
N SER A 78 20.80 7.06 -2.82
CA SER A 78 21.59 7.16 -4.05
C SER A 78 21.78 8.63 -4.45
N GLU A 79 22.81 8.93 -5.22
CA GLU A 79 23.05 10.27 -5.77
C GLU A 79 22.15 10.55 -7.00
N ASN A 80 21.93 9.54 -7.86
CA ASN A 80 21.10 9.66 -9.07
C ASN A 80 19.65 9.26 -8.90
N GLN A 81 19.14 9.35 -7.67
CA GLN A 81 17.79 8.93 -7.32
C GLN A 81 16.70 9.88 -7.87
N PRO A 82 15.49 9.38 -8.11
CA PRO A 82 14.35 10.23 -8.42
C PRO A 82 14.01 11.14 -7.24
N LYS A 83 13.52 12.35 -7.56
CA LYS A 83 13.09 13.32 -6.57
C LYS A 83 11.68 13.76 -6.90
N GLY A 84 10.84 13.82 -5.90
CA GLY A 84 9.46 14.22 -6.05
C GLY A 84 8.54 13.65 -4.99
N ARG A 85 7.25 13.97 -5.08
CA ARG A 85 6.23 13.61 -4.11
C ARG A 85 5.37 12.46 -4.61
N THR A 86 5.09 11.50 -3.74
CA THR A 86 4.04 10.49 -3.93
C THR A 86 2.79 10.89 -3.17
N GLU A 87 1.61 10.46 -3.64
CA GLU A 87 0.32 10.71 -2.97
C GLU A 87 -0.52 9.44 -2.80
N SER A 88 -0.12 8.33 -3.41
CA SER A 88 -0.84 7.06 -3.29
C SER A 88 -0.06 6.12 -2.36
N PRO A 89 -0.57 5.84 -1.14
CA PRO A 89 0.07 4.89 -0.25
C PRO A 89 0.31 3.54 -0.94
N GLY A 90 1.56 3.05 -0.87
CA GLY A 90 1.98 1.78 -1.48
C GLY A 90 2.25 1.83 -2.98
N CYS A 91 2.27 3.02 -3.62
CA CYS A 91 2.63 3.15 -5.03
C CYS A 91 4.12 2.92 -5.28
N TRP A 92 4.97 3.31 -4.35
CA TRP A 92 6.38 2.97 -4.37
C TRP A 92 6.57 1.56 -3.81
N MET A 93 7.19 0.67 -4.59
CA MET A 93 7.26 -0.74 -4.27
C MET A 93 8.66 -1.30 -4.45
N ILE A 94 9.06 -2.22 -3.56
CA ILE A 94 10.08 -3.24 -3.80
C ILE A 94 9.38 -4.51 -4.31
N ASP A 95 10.08 -5.34 -5.10
CA ASP A 95 9.55 -6.58 -5.68
C ASP A 95 8.75 -7.41 -4.63
N PRO A 96 7.42 -7.41 -4.71
CA PRO A 96 6.57 -8.06 -3.71
C PRO A 96 6.61 -9.59 -3.79
N THR A 97 7.20 -10.15 -4.86
CA THR A 97 7.45 -11.61 -4.95
C THR A 97 8.60 -12.03 -4.05
N GLY A 98 9.41 -11.07 -3.60
CA GLY A 98 10.61 -11.31 -2.79
C GLY A 98 11.71 -12.09 -3.50
N LYS A 99 11.64 -12.25 -4.82
CA LYS A 99 12.67 -12.93 -5.63
C LYS A 99 13.85 -12.03 -5.94
N THR A 100 13.59 -10.75 -6.06
CA THR A 100 14.59 -9.72 -6.36
C THR A 100 14.45 -8.54 -5.40
N ARG A 101 15.35 -7.57 -5.51
CA ARG A 101 15.26 -6.30 -4.79
C ARG A 101 15.02 -5.13 -5.76
N ARG A 102 14.40 -5.41 -6.90
CA ARG A 102 13.99 -4.38 -7.85
C ARG A 102 12.96 -3.46 -7.21
N MET A 103 13.00 -2.20 -7.57
CA MET A 103 12.09 -1.19 -7.05
C MET A 103 11.49 -0.36 -8.18
N VAL A 104 10.29 0.15 -7.94
CA VAL A 104 9.61 1.11 -8.82
C VAL A 104 9.15 2.30 -7.98
N ALA A 105 9.35 3.50 -8.51
CA ALA A 105 9.01 4.76 -7.87
C ALA A 105 8.24 5.67 -8.83
N PRO A 106 6.90 5.60 -8.86
CA PRO A 106 6.06 6.60 -9.51
C PRO A 106 5.98 7.84 -8.64
N LEU A 107 6.01 9.03 -9.26
CA LEU A 107 5.92 10.29 -8.56
C LEU A 107 4.82 11.16 -9.17
N VAL A 108 4.01 11.77 -8.30
CA VAL A 108 2.97 12.71 -8.73
C VAL A 108 3.61 14.00 -9.21
N TYR A 109 4.54 14.55 -8.43
CA TYR A 109 5.29 15.76 -8.79
C TYR A 109 6.78 15.46 -8.71
N GLY A 110 7.50 15.67 -9.78
CA GLY A 110 8.94 15.47 -9.85
C GLY A 110 9.39 14.60 -11.03
N SER A 111 10.32 13.69 -10.77
CA SER A 111 10.88 12.80 -11.80
C SER A 111 9.82 11.88 -12.42
N PRO A 112 10.02 11.42 -13.67
CA PRO A 112 9.24 10.34 -14.26
C PRO A 112 9.28 9.07 -13.40
N ILE A 113 8.44 8.06 -13.72
CA ILE A 113 8.58 6.73 -13.14
C ILE A 113 10.04 6.31 -13.24
N SER A 114 10.55 5.83 -12.13
CA SER A 114 11.94 5.40 -12.04
C SER A 114 11.99 3.96 -11.53
N VAL A 115 12.92 3.19 -12.08
CA VAL A 115 13.13 1.79 -11.75
C VAL A 115 14.55 1.56 -11.25
N SER A 116 14.71 0.68 -10.28
CA SER A 116 16.00 0.23 -9.77
C SER A 116 16.06 -1.29 -9.80
N SER A 117 17.19 -1.86 -10.20
CA SER A 117 17.44 -3.31 -10.17
C SER A 117 18.24 -3.75 -8.93
N ASP A 118 18.71 -2.82 -8.11
CA ASP A 118 19.73 -3.04 -7.08
C ASP A 118 19.39 -2.36 -5.73
N ALA A 119 18.12 -2.41 -5.35
CA ALA A 119 17.65 -1.89 -4.07
C ALA A 119 17.92 -0.39 -3.87
N ALA A 120 17.56 0.42 -4.85
CA ALA A 120 17.69 1.87 -4.85
C ALA A 120 19.12 2.43 -4.90
N VAL A 121 20.12 1.61 -5.22
CA VAL A 121 21.51 2.08 -5.40
C VAL A 121 21.64 2.85 -6.72
N ASN A 122 21.11 2.31 -7.81
CA ASN A 122 21.05 2.97 -9.11
C ASN A 122 19.61 3.04 -9.61
N TRP A 123 19.28 4.15 -10.28
CA TRP A 123 17.97 4.41 -10.84
C TRP A 123 18.01 4.73 -12.31
N THR A 124 17.06 4.19 -13.05
CA THR A 124 16.78 4.54 -14.45
C THR A 124 15.43 5.24 -14.49
N MET A 125 15.40 6.47 -14.99
CA MET A 125 14.17 7.22 -15.25
C MET A 125 13.61 6.80 -16.60
N LEU A 126 12.31 6.52 -16.64
CA LEU A 126 11.59 6.11 -17.85
C LEU A 126 11.22 7.34 -18.71
N ASP A 127 10.48 7.13 -19.82
CA ASP A 127 10.02 8.22 -20.69
C ASP A 127 9.26 9.32 -19.93
N GLY A 128 9.44 10.55 -20.34
CA GLY A 128 8.83 11.73 -19.73
C GLY A 128 7.28 11.72 -19.69
N LYS A 129 6.61 10.96 -20.57
CA LYS A 129 5.15 10.76 -20.48
C LYS A 129 4.73 10.06 -19.19
N SER A 130 5.64 9.32 -18.55
CA SER A 130 5.42 8.67 -17.26
C SER A 130 5.62 9.58 -16.04
N SER A 131 5.83 10.88 -16.23
CA SER A 131 5.79 11.87 -15.13
C SER A 131 4.35 12.18 -14.71
N HIS A 132 4.19 12.73 -13.52
CA HIS A 132 2.88 13.16 -12.99
C HIS A 132 1.87 12.03 -12.95
N VAL A 133 2.21 10.96 -12.22
CA VAL A 133 1.43 9.72 -12.13
C VAL A 133 1.14 9.34 -10.69
N ASP A 134 -0.05 8.76 -10.46
CA ASP A 134 -0.47 8.33 -9.13
C ASP A 134 0.20 7.02 -8.69
N TRP A 135 0.37 6.10 -9.63
CA TRP A 135 0.95 4.78 -9.38
C TRP A 135 1.51 4.17 -10.67
N CYS A 136 2.31 3.14 -10.53
CA CYS A 136 2.64 2.22 -11.62
C CYS A 136 2.58 0.76 -11.13
N ALA A 137 2.27 -0.15 -12.06
CA ALA A 137 2.37 -1.59 -11.87
C ALA A 137 3.21 -2.16 -13.00
N VAL A 138 4.12 -3.09 -12.67
CA VAL A 138 5.06 -3.67 -13.61
C VAL A 138 4.98 -5.19 -13.59
N ASP A 139 5.40 -5.82 -14.68
CA ASP A 139 5.60 -7.27 -14.70
C ASP A 139 6.85 -7.64 -13.88
N TRP A 140 6.63 -8.03 -12.63
CA TRP A 140 7.70 -8.48 -11.74
C TRP A 140 8.31 -9.82 -12.15
N THR A 141 7.67 -10.58 -13.07
CA THR A 141 8.18 -11.86 -13.57
C THR A 141 9.19 -11.68 -14.71
N ASP A 142 9.13 -10.53 -15.39
CA ASP A 142 10.08 -10.14 -16.42
C ASP A 142 11.26 -9.36 -15.80
N PRO A 143 12.52 -9.81 -15.98
CA PRO A 143 13.70 -9.06 -15.53
C PRO A 143 13.78 -7.62 -16.07
N GLU A 144 13.27 -7.37 -17.26
CA GLU A 144 13.26 -6.06 -17.91
C GLU A 144 12.01 -5.23 -17.62
N MET A 145 11.02 -5.81 -16.86
CA MET A 145 9.74 -5.15 -16.52
C MET A 145 9.08 -4.47 -17.72
N LYS A 146 9.02 -5.16 -18.87
CA LYS A 146 8.58 -4.56 -20.16
C LYS A 146 7.15 -4.08 -20.13
N PHE A 147 6.23 -4.85 -19.50
CA PHE A 147 4.83 -4.44 -19.39
C PHE A 147 4.62 -3.59 -18.15
N ILE A 148 4.21 -2.33 -18.38
CA ILE A 148 3.96 -1.33 -17.34
C ILE A 148 2.58 -0.73 -17.57
N LEU A 149 1.78 -0.63 -16.51
CA LEU A 149 0.58 0.20 -16.46
C LEU A 149 0.80 1.34 -15.45
N THR A 150 0.26 2.51 -15.78
CA THR A 150 0.33 3.67 -14.88
C THR A 150 -0.87 4.59 -15.06
N LEU A 151 -1.26 5.30 -14.01
CA LEU A 151 -2.36 6.26 -14.03
C LEU A 151 -1.82 7.68 -13.94
N LYS A 152 -2.22 8.53 -14.86
CA LYS A 152 -1.90 9.96 -14.82
C LYS A 152 -2.67 10.64 -13.69
N HIS A 153 -1.95 11.45 -12.92
CA HIS A 153 -2.54 12.28 -11.87
C HIS A 153 -3.41 13.39 -12.47
N GLU A 154 -4.56 13.66 -11.85
CA GLU A 154 -5.50 14.73 -12.23
C GLU A 154 -5.93 14.70 -13.71
N ALA A 155 -6.00 13.52 -14.33
CA ALA A 155 -6.31 13.34 -15.75
C ALA A 155 -7.55 12.45 -16.00
N ASP A 156 -8.60 12.56 -15.16
CA ASP A 156 -9.85 11.79 -15.27
C ASP A 156 -9.65 10.27 -15.32
N GLY A 157 -8.65 9.77 -14.59
CA GLY A 157 -8.33 8.35 -14.59
C GLY A 157 -7.73 7.87 -15.92
N LEU A 158 -6.90 8.68 -16.55
CA LEU A 158 -6.18 8.32 -17.77
C LEU A 158 -5.15 7.22 -17.48
N LEU A 159 -5.41 6.03 -18.02
CA LEU A 159 -4.52 4.87 -17.95
C LEU A 159 -3.55 4.91 -19.14
N LEU A 160 -2.27 4.72 -18.88
CA LEU A 160 -1.22 4.55 -19.86
C LEU A 160 -0.66 3.13 -19.77
N ALA A 161 -0.21 2.59 -20.90
CA ALA A 161 0.48 1.31 -20.99
C ALA A 161 1.80 1.44 -21.76
N SER A 162 2.80 0.67 -21.34
CA SER A 162 4.03 0.44 -22.07
C SER A 162 4.26 -1.07 -22.22
N GLY A 163 4.71 -1.52 -23.37
CA GLY A 163 5.11 -2.90 -23.64
C GLY A 163 6.62 -3.06 -23.88
N ASP A 164 7.40 -2.01 -23.68
CA ASP A 164 8.81 -1.93 -24.05
C ASP A 164 9.73 -1.43 -22.91
N GLY A 165 9.29 -1.58 -21.67
CA GLY A 165 10.05 -1.19 -20.48
C GLY A 165 10.02 0.31 -20.20
N GLY A 166 8.94 0.99 -20.62
CA GLY A 166 8.74 2.41 -20.35
C GLY A 166 9.50 3.33 -21.32
N ARG A 167 9.95 2.84 -22.47
CA ARG A 167 10.53 3.68 -23.53
C ARG A 167 9.46 4.47 -24.25
N LEU A 168 8.27 3.88 -24.40
CA LEU A 168 7.10 4.53 -24.95
C LEU A 168 5.86 4.17 -24.14
N PHE A 169 5.06 5.19 -23.79
CA PHE A 169 3.74 5.02 -23.20
C PHE A 169 2.66 5.42 -24.19
N THR A 170 1.62 4.58 -24.29
CA THR A 170 0.41 4.83 -25.08
C THR A 170 -0.81 4.97 -24.18
N GLU A 171 -1.76 5.80 -24.59
CA GLU A 171 -3.02 5.97 -23.87
C GLU A 171 -3.92 4.74 -24.09
N VAL A 172 -4.40 4.15 -22.99
CA VAL A 172 -5.40 3.08 -23.02
C VAL A 172 -6.81 3.67 -23.01
N GLY A 173 -7.06 4.67 -22.17
CA GLY A 173 -8.36 5.32 -22.02
C GLY A 173 -8.51 5.99 -20.66
N LYS A 174 -9.68 6.58 -20.42
CA LYS A 174 -10.02 7.29 -19.19
C LYS A 174 -11.01 6.51 -18.32
N GLY A 175 -11.19 6.95 -17.07
CA GLY A 175 -12.12 6.37 -16.12
C GLY A 175 -11.59 5.14 -15.38
N TYR A 176 -10.28 4.97 -15.34
CA TYR A 176 -9.62 3.93 -14.57
C TYR A 176 -9.15 4.42 -13.19
N GLY A 177 -8.92 3.49 -12.29
CA GLY A 177 -8.41 3.71 -10.94
C GLY A 177 -7.12 2.96 -10.68
N ALA A 178 -7.06 2.16 -9.61
CA ALA A 178 -5.89 1.36 -9.24
C ALA A 178 -5.73 0.11 -10.12
N GLY A 179 -4.53 -0.50 -10.13
CA GLY A 179 -4.29 -1.70 -10.92
C GLY A 179 -3.07 -2.51 -10.52
N TRP A 180 -2.92 -3.66 -11.18
CA TRP A 180 -1.83 -4.61 -11.01
C TRP A 180 -1.49 -5.32 -12.33
N VAL A 181 -0.20 -5.57 -12.56
CA VAL A 181 0.30 -6.38 -13.69
C VAL A 181 0.79 -7.72 -13.17
N PHE A 182 0.31 -8.82 -13.76
CA PHE A 182 0.71 -10.19 -13.40
C PHE A 182 1.83 -10.73 -14.25
N ASP A 183 1.79 -10.44 -15.55
CA ASP A 183 2.76 -10.83 -16.57
C ASP A 183 2.62 -9.94 -17.81
N HIS A 184 3.42 -10.20 -18.85
CA HIS A 184 3.48 -9.39 -20.08
C HIS A 184 2.16 -9.24 -20.86
N GLN A 185 1.13 -10.02 -20.53
CA GLN A 185 -0.18 -9.99 -21.19
C GLN A 185 -1.33 -9.70 -20.22
N THR A 186 -1.14 -10.07 -18.95
CA THR A 186 -2.26 -10.12 -17.99
C THR A 186 -2.13 -9.02 -16.95
N ALA A 187 -3.16 -8.21 -16.84
CA ALA A 187 -3.29 -7.20 -15.80
C ALA A 187 -4.76 -7.02 -15.36
N VAL A 188 -4.95 -6.40 -14.22
CA VAL A 188 -6.26 -5.99 -13.72
C VAL A 188 -6.20 -4.53 -13.28
N VAL A 189 -7.26 -3.79 -13.59
CA VAL A 189 -7.45 -2.40 -13.16
C VAL A 189 -8.87 -2.23 -12.65
N SER A 190 -9.11 -1.29 -11.75
CA SER A 190 -10.47 -0.89 -11.42
C SER A 190 -10.94 0.22 -12.35
N GLN A 191 -12.25 0.35 -12.52
CA GLN A 191 -12.82 1.60 -12.96
C GLN A 191 -12.80 2.62 -11.83
N ALA A 192 -12.75 3.90 -12.17
CA ALA A 192 -12.91 4.97 -11.20
C ALA A 192 -14.38 5.07 -10.75
N LYS A 193 -14.63 5.20 -9.46
CA LYS A 193 -15.97 5.46 -8.94
C LYS A 193 -16.32 6.93 -9.17
N THR A 194 -17.34 7.19 -9.96
CA THR A 194 -17.84 8.53 -10.29
C THR A 194 -19.35 8.60 -10.11
N LYS A 195 -19.93 9.80 -10.26
CA LYS A 195 -21.39 9.94 -10.28
C LYS A 195 -22.04 9.19 -11.45
N GLN A 196 -21.34 9.11 -12.57
CA GLN A 196 -21.76 8.39 -13.78
C GLN A 196 -21.50 6.89 -13.69
N GLN A 197 -20.50 6.49 -12.91
CA GLN A 197 -20.12 5.10 -12.63
C GLN A 197 -20.13 4.84 -11.12
N PRO A 198 -21.33 4.74 -10.48
CA PRO A 198 -21.42 4.53 -9.03
C PRO A 198 -21.00 3.12 -8.60
N ASN A 199 -21.12 2.14 -9.50
CA ASN A 199 -20.74 0.74 -9.30
C ASN A 199 -19.58 0.39 -10.24
N PRO A 200 -18.32 0.69 -9.86
CA PRO A 200 -17.18 0.40 -10.69
C PRO A 200 -16.94 -1.10 -10.78
N HIS A 201 -16.43 -1.53 -11.94
CA HIS A 201 -16.00 -2.90 -12.17
C HIS A 201 -14.48 -3.02 -12.05
N LEU A 202 -14.01 -4.20 -11.68
CA LEU A 202 -12.67 -4.62 -11.98
C LEU A 202 -12.61 -5.07 -13.43
N MET A 203 -11.62 -4.59 -14.15
CA MET A 203 -11.43 -4.81 -15.57
C MET A 203 -10.12 -5.57 -15.78
N ARG A 204 -10.14 -6.64 -16.54
CA ARG A 204 -8.99 -7.52 -16.80
C ARG A 204 -8.60 -7.48 -18.27
N THR A 205 -7.30 -7.43 -18.54
CA THR A 205 -6.70 -7.65 -19.85
C THR A 205 -5.94 -8.97 -19.89
N THR A 206 -5.85 -9.59 -21.08
CA THR A 206 -5.02 -10.77 -21.38
C THR A 206 -4.28 -10.59 -22.69
N ASP A 207 -4.19 -9.37 -23.20
CA ASP A 207 -3.59 -9.02 -24.49
C ASP A 207 -2.59 -7.85 -24.38
N GLY A 208 -2.01 -7.65 -23.19
CA GLY A 208 -1.03 -6.61 -22.95
C GLY A 208 -1.63 -5.20 -22.86
N GLY A 209 -2.87 -5.09 -22.37
CA GLY A 209 -3.52 -3.80 -22.16
C GLY A 209 -4.23 -3.22 -23.39
N LYS A 210 -4.39 -3.99 -24.45
CA LYS A 210 -5.11 -3.53 -25.67
C LYS A 210 -6.61 -3.53 -25.47
N THR A 211 -7.15 -4.54 -24.81
CA THR A 211 -8.58 -4.62 -24.46
C THR A 211 -8.75 -4.99 -22.99
N PHE A 212 -9.88 -4.55 -22.41
CA PHE A 212 -10.23 -4.85 -21.03
C PHE A 212 -11.67 -5.35 -20.95
N GLN A 213 -11.90 -6.42 -20.16
CA GLN A 213 -13.20 -7.01 -19.92
C GLN A 213 -13.50 -7.01 -18.42
N SER A 214 -14.78 -6.84 -18.05
CA SER A 214 -15.20 -6.90 -16.65
C SER A 214 -14.91 -8.28 -16.04
N CYS A 215 -14.31 -8.29 -14.87
CA CYS A 215 -14.00 -9.50 -14.10
C CYS A 215 -14.53 -9.46 -12.65
N GLY A 216 -15.40 -8.51 -12.33
CA GLY A 216 -16.08 -8.42 -11.04
C GLY A 216 -16.58 -7.02 -10.74
N GLU A 217 -17.61 -6.96 -9.91
CA GLU A 217 -18.24 -5.71 -9.44
C GLU A 217 -17.73 -5.40 -8.03
N TYR A 218 -16.61 -4.69 -7.94
CA TYR A 218 -15.98 -4.31 -6.68
C TYR A 218 -15.47 -2.88 -6.76
N SER A 219 -15.69 -2.11 -5.69
CA SER A 219 -15.21 -0.74 -5.54
C SER A 219 -14.00 -0.73 -4.60
N PRO A 220 -12.77 -0.56 -5.10
CA PRO A 220 -11.62 -0.34 -4.22
C PRO A 220 -11.85 0.85 -3.31
N VAL A 221 -11.40 0.73 -2.05
CA VAL A 221 -11.51 1.86 -1.12
C VAL A 221 -10.67 3.03 -1.64
N GLY A 222 -11.18 4.23 -1.47
CA GLY A 222 -10.52 5.44 -1.94
C GLY A 222 -9.86 6.21 -0.80
N VAL A 223 -8.78 6.87 -1.17
CA VAL A 223 -8.05 7.76 -0.29
C VAL A 223 -7.81 9.06 -1.05
N ASN A 224 -8.56 10.12 -0.72
CA ASN A 224 -8.65 11.35 -1.52
C ASN A 224 -9.11 11.02 -2.96
N SER A 225 -8.29 11.36 -3.98
CA SER A 225 -8.55 11.01 -5.38
C SER A 225 -7.95 9.65 -5.78
N ALA A 226 -7.14 9.02 -4.94
CA ALA A 226 -6.48 7.76 -5.21
C ALA A 226 -7.28 6.57 -4.65
N GLN A 227 -7.26 5.45 -5.35
CA GLN A 227 -7.81 4.18 -4.84
C GLN A 227 -6.71 3.35 -4.20
N ALA A 228 -7.07 2.51 -3.22
CA ALA A 228 -6.14 1.57 -2.61
C ALA A 228 -5.58 0.61 -3.68
N LEU A 229 -4.25 0.54 -3.75
CA LEU A 229 -3.56 -0.35 -4.66
C LEU A 229 -3.69 -1.80 -4.19
N PRO A 230 -3.89 -2.76 -5.10
CA PRO A 230 -3.86 -4.17 -4.76
C PRO A 230 -2.46 -4.60 -4.33
N LYS A 231 -2.37 -5.66 -3.54
CA LYS A 231 -1.12 -6.18 -2.98
C LYS A 231 -0.93 -7.65 -3.32
N TRP A 232 0.22 -7.97 -3.89
CA TRP A 232 0.60 -9.35 -4.19
C TRP A 232 1.26 -10.02 -3.00
N HIS A 233 0.80 -11.22 -2.66
CA HIS A 233 1.43 -12.04 -1.63
C HIS A 233 1.11 -13.51 -1.84
N ASP A 234 2.14 -14.36 -1.75
CA ASP A 234 2.04 -15.82 -1.76
C ASP A 234 1.13 -16.38 -2.88
N GLY A 235 1.40 -15.96 -4.12
CA GLY A 235 0.68 -16.45 -5.30
C GLY A 235 -0.73 -15.89 -5.46
N ALA A 236 -1.12 -14.89 -4.70
CA ALA A 236 -2.44 -14.28 -4.76
C ALA A 236 -2.39 -12.76 -4.78
N LEU A 237 -3.37 -12.15 -5.43
CA LEU A 237 -3.59 -10.72 -5.38
C LEU A 237 -4.73 -10.40 -4.40
N TYR A 238 -4.44 -9.52 -3.46
CA TYR A 238 -5.39 -9.03 -2.46
C TYR A 238 -5.78 -7.60 -2.78
N TRP A 239 -7.05 -7.27 -2.68
CA TRP A 239 -7.53 -5.92 -2.91
C TRP A 239 -8.51 -5.48 -1.84
N LEU A 240 -8.24 -4.33 -1.24
CA LEU A 240 -9.11 -3.72 -0.26
C LEU A 240 -10.22 -2.96 -0.98
N VAL A 241 -11.45 -3.41 -0.79
CA VAL A 241 -12.65 -2.86 -1.44
C VAL A 241 -13.67 -2.41 -0.39
N GLU A 242 -14.68 -1.67 -0.81
CA GLU A 242 -15.79 -1.31 0.07
C GLU A 242 -16.38 -2.58 0.71
N GLY A 243 -16.48 -2.56 2.04
CA GLY A 243 -16.99 -3.67 2.86
C GLY A 243 -15.99 -4.77 3.14
N GLY A 244 -14.72 -4.72 2.69
CA GLY A 244 -13.75 -5.73 3.11
C GLY A 244 -12.61 -6.02 2.14
N LEU A 245 -12.10 -7.23 2.23
CA LEU A 245 -10.94 -7.69 1.47
C LEU A 245 -11.37 -8.77 0.47
N ILE A 246 -10.92 -8.66 -0.77
CA ILE A 246 -11.09 -9.68 -1.82
C ILE A 246 -9.75 -10.26 -2.24
N ILE A 247 -9.76 -11.48 -2.74
CA ILE A 247 -8.58 -12.21 -3.20
C ILE A 247 -8.84 -12.86 -4.57
N SER A 248 -7.81 -12.84 -5.41
CA SER A 248 -7.75 -13.62 -6.65
C SER A 248 -6.49 -14.49 -6.65
N ARG A 249 -6.62 -15.76 -7.07
CA ARG A 249 -5.52 -16.72 -7.23
C ARG A 249 -5.31 -17.13 -8.69
N ASP A 250 -6.08 -16.58 -9.60
CA ASP A 250 -6.14 -16.90 -11.02
C ASP A 250 -5.87 -15.68 -11.92
N LYS A 251 -4.97 -14.83 -11.47
CA LYS A 251 -4.57 -13.60 -12.17
C LYS A 251 -5.76 -12.67 -12.49
N GLY A 252 -6.64 -12.49 -11.51
CA GLY A 252 -7.77 -11.58 -11.63
C GLY A 252 -8.96 -12.10 -12.44
N ALA A 253 -8.98 -13.39 -12.85
CA ALA A 253 -10.09 -13.94 -13.58
C ALA A 253 -11.33 -14.14 -12.70
N SER A 254 -11.11 -14.48 -11.42
CA SER A 254 -12.18 -14.56 -10.42
C SER A 254 -11.74 -13.98 -9.07
N TRP A 255 -12.72 -13.61 -8.25
CA TRP A 255 -12.50 -12.97 -6.96
C TRP A 255 -13.40 -13.58 -5.87
N SER A 256 -12.83 -13.72 -4.68
CA SER A 256 -13.56 -14.18 -3.49
C SER A 256 -13.39 -13.16 -2.37
N ARG A 257 -14.48 -12.87 -1.64
CA ARG A 257 -14.43 -12.04 -0.44
C ARG A 257 -13.88 -12.88 0.72
N ILE A 258 -12.92 -12.34 1.48
CA ILE A 258 -12.32 -13.03 2.61
C ILE A 258 -13.01 -12.63 3.92
N GLY A 259 -13.24 -11.34 4.15
CA GLY A 259 -13.81 -10.84 5.39
C GLY A 259 -14.20 -9.37 5.28
N GLU A 260 -14.80 -8.84 6.33
CA GLU A 260 -15.24 -7.45 6.42
C GLU A 260 -14.23 -6.61 7.21
N VAL A 261 -13.92 -5.42 6.70
CA VAL A 261 -13.12 -4.41 7.39
C VAL A 261 -13.85 -3.07 7.31
N LYS A 262 -14.29 -2.56 8.46
CA LYS A 262 -15.00 -1.29 8.51
C LYS A 262 -14.04 -0.10 8.45
N ASN A 263 -14.44 0.95 7.71
CA ASN A 263 -13.67 2.20 7.59
C ASN A 263 -12.21 2.02 7.15
N ALA A 264 -11.96 1.00 6.33
CA ALA A 264 -10.64 0.70 5.78
C ALA A 264 -10.18 1.82 4.84
N LEU A 265 -8.88 2.10 4.86
CA LEU A 265 -8.24 3.13 4.04
C LEU A 265 -7.11 2.56 3.19
N TYR A 266 -6.26 1.69 3.74
CA TYR A 266 -5.06 1.21 3.08
C TYR A 266 -4.66 -0.19 3.57
N GLY A 267 -4.09 -0.99 2.68
CA GLY A 267 -3.65 -2.36 2.93
C GLY A 267 -4.19 -3.37 1.90
N PRO A 268 -4.09 -4.67 2.18
CA PRO A 268 -3.49 -5.26 3.36
C PRO A 268 -1.96 -5.14 3.36
N ILE A 269 -1.37 -5.08 4.54
CA ILE A 269 0.05 -5.26 4.76
C ILE A 269 0.25 -6.63 5.37
N PHE A 270 1.19 -7.40 4.84
CA PHE A 270 1.38 -8.80 5.25
C PHE A 270 2.37 -8.91 6.39
N GLY A 271 1.99 -9.69 7.40
CA GLY A 271 2.80 -9.99 8.56
C GLY A 271 3.78 -11.15 8.35
N LYS A 272 4.14 -11.85 9.45
CA LYS A 272 5.11 -12.97 9.45
C LYS A 272 4.62 -14.20 8.67
N THR A 273 3.32 -14.40 8.58
CA THR A 273 2.70 -15.53 7.87
C THR A 273 1.67 -15.02 6.86
N ALA A 274 1.26 -15.87 5.93
CA ALA A 274 0.21 -15.52 4.95
C ALA A 274 -1.16 -15.22 5.59
N SER A 275 -1.41 -15.68 6.82
CA SER A 275 -2.62 -15.38 7.58
C SER A 275 -2.50 -14.14 8.48
N HIS A 276 -1.31 -13.58 8.64
CA HIS A 276 -1.05 -12.41 9.46
C HIS A 276 -1.10 -11.14 8.60
N LEU A 277 -2.12 -10.32 8.81
CA LEU A 277 -2.42 -9.14 8.00
C LEU A 277 -2.65 -7.91 8.86
N PHE A 278 -2.30 -6.75 8.32
CA PHE A 278 -2.69 -5.45 8.86
C PHE A 278 -3.48 -4.66 7.82
N VAL A 279 -4.48 -3.93 8.27
CA VAL A 279 -5.22 -2.94 7.47
C VAL A 279 -5.28 -1.63 8.24
N LEU A 280 -5.01 -0.52 7.57
CA LEU A 280 -5.21 0.80 8.14
C LEU A 280 -6.67 1.19 8.03
N THR A 281 -7.28 1.53 9.16
CA THR A 281 -8.63 2.08 9.24
C THR A 281 -8.60 3.54 9.69
N LYS A 282 -9.74 4.23 9.64
CA LYS A 282 -9.88 5.60 10.18
C LYS A 282 -9.56 5.71 11.67
N SER A 283 -9.64 4.61 12.42
CA SER A 283 -9.40 4.56 13.87
C SER A 283 -8.00 4.07 14.24
N GLY A 284 -7.22 3.57 13.29
CA GLY A 284 -5.90 2.99 13.50
C GLY A 284 -5.69 1.71 12.72
N PRO A 285 -4.49 1.15 12.75
CA PRO A 285 -4.22 -0.17 12.22
C PRO A 285 -5.05 -1.24 12.95
N VAL A 286 -5.60 -2.19 12.20
CA VAL A 286 -6.21 -3.41 12.73
C VAL A 286 -5.42 -4.61 12.24
N GLU A 287 -5.38 -5.67 13.04
CA GLU A 287 -4.60 -6.87 12.80
C GLU A 287 -5.49 -8.10 12.68
N SER A 288 -5.16 -8.98 11.77
CA SER A 288 -5.77 -10.30 11.61
C SER A 288 -4.70 -11.37 11.67
N SER A 289 -4.97 -12.47 12.38
CA SER A 289 -4.12 -13.67 12.43
C SER A 289 -4.73 -14.87 11.69
N ASP A 290 -5.90 -14.69 11.08
CA ASP A 290 -6.69 -15.76 10.43
C ASP A 290 -6.95 -15.50 8.94
N GLY A 291 -6.10 -14.69 8.31
CA GLY A 291 -6.16 -14.37 6.88
C GLY A 291 -7.23 -13.35 6.52
N GLY A 292 -7.60 -12.46 7.45
CA GLY A 292 -8.57 -11.39 7.21
C GLY A 292 -10.01 -11.76 7.52
N LYS A 293 -10.27 -12.91 8.15
CA LYS A 293 -11.64 -13.33 8.54
C LYS A 293 -12.13 -12.55 9.76
N THR A 294 -11.24 -12.35 10.72
CA THR A 294 -11.51 -11.53 11.92
C THR A 294 -10.39 -10.51 12.14
N TRP A 295 -10.71 -9.43 12.83
CA TRP A 295 -9.81 -8.30 13.06
C TRP A 295 -9.79 -7.88 14.51
N SER A 296 -8.62 -7.50 15.00
CA SER A 296 -8.42 -6.92 16.33
C SER A 296 -9.15 -5.58 16.49
N PRO A 297 -9.34 -5.09 17.72
CA PRO A 297 -9.58 -3.66 17.94
C PRO A 297 -8.46 -2.82 17.29
N PRO A 298 -8.77 -1.57 16.86
CA PRO A 298 -7.76 -0.70 16.28
C PRO A 298 -6.63 -0.39 17.27
N ILE A 299 -5.39 -0.43 16.78
CA ILE A 299 -4.22 0.08 17.48
C ILE A 299 -4.31 1.60 17.46
N ALA A 300 -4.35 2.23 18.64
CA ALA A 300 -4.40 3.69 18.73
C ALA A 300 -3.17 4.31 18.04
N PRO A 301 -3.35 5.29 17.13
CA PRO A 301 -2.22 5.95 16.47
C PRO A 301 -1.45 6.85 17.45
N PRO A 302 -0.24 7.32 17.07
CA PRO A 302 0.49 8.31 17.86
C PRO A 302 -0.37 9.56 18.14
N ASN A 303 -0.30 10.10 19.36
CA ASN A 303 -1.07 11.28 19.73
C ASN A 303 -0.73 12.52 18.88
N GLU A 304 0.53 12.61 18.43
CA GLU A 304 1.06 13.69 17.59
C GLU A 304 0.52 13.60 16.16
N MET A 305 0.10 12.41 15.72
CA MET A 305 -0.52 12.21 14.42
C MET A 305 -1.98 12.66 14.47
N LYS A 306 -2.25 13.90 14.08
CA LYS A 306 -3.60 14.51 14.09
C LYS A 306 -4.54 13.79 13.11
N GLY A 307 -5.05 12.65 13.52
CA GLY A 307 -6.00 11.81 12.78
C GLY A 307 -5.36 11.01 11.64
N ILE A 308 -6.04 9.93 11.28
CA ILE A 308 -5.71 9.08 10.14
C ILE A 308 -6.57 9.49 8.96
N GLY A 309 -5.96 9.70 7.82
CA GLY A 309 -6.63 10.11 6.59
C GLY A 309 -5.94 9.55 5.37
N GLY A 310 -6.29 10.13 4.23
CA GLY A 310 -5.93 9.64 2.94
C GLY A 310 -4.46 9.54 2.60
N LEU A 311 -3.61 10.32 3.18
CA LEU A 311 -2.17 10.32 2.90
C LEU A 311 -1.43 9.76 4.12
N THR A 312 -1.87 8.57 4.56
CA THR A 312 -1.27 7.84 5.67
C THR A 312 -0.79 6.47 5.17
N TRP A 313 0.48 6.17 5.43
CA TRP A 313 1.13 4.91 5.09
C TRP A 313 1.20 4.02 6.32
N LEU A 314 0.94 2.75 6.12
CA LEU A 314 1.15 1.67 7.08
C LEU A 314 2.09 0.66 6.44
N GLU A 315 3.15 0.29 7.14
CA GLU A 315 4.05 -0.79 6.74
C GLU A 315 4.38 -1.67 7.94
N TYR A 316 4.88 -2.87 7.67
CA TYR A 316 5.26 -3.81 8.71
C TYR A 316 6.58 -4.50 8.39
N ASP A 317 7.50 -4.39 9.33
CA ASP A 317 8.77 -5.13 9.34
C ASP A 317 8.54 -6.50 9.99
N ALA A 318 8.43 -7.53 9.17
CA ALA A 318 8.23 -8.89 9.63
C ALA A 318 9.47 -9.52 10.30
N ALA A 319 10.67 -8.99 10.00
CA ALA A 319 11.92 -9.48 10.58
C ALA A 319 12.06 -9.07 12.05
N HIS A 320 11.61 -7.86 12.41
CA HIS A 320 11.79 -7.31 13.75
C HIS A 320 10.50 -7.09 14.54
N ASP A 321 9.33 -7.45 13.96
CA ASP A 321 8.00 -7.26 14.56
C ASP A 321 7.68 -5.79 14.87
N ILE A 322 7.79 -4.95 13.84
CA ILE A 322 7.59 -3.50 13.98
C ILE A 322 6.51 -3.03 13.01
N VAL A 323 5.52 -2.35 13.54
CA VAL A 323 4.54 -1.58 12.75
C VAL A 323 5.07 -0.17 12.54
N TYR A 324 5.08 0.27 11.29
CA TYR A 324 5.40 1.65 10.92
C TYR A 324 4.15 2.39 10.47
N LEU A 325 3.99 3.61 10.94
CA LEU A 325 2.88 4.49 10.59
C LEU A 325 3.39 5.89 10.29
N MET A 326 2.98 6.45 9.16
CA MET A 326 3.40 7.76 8.68
C MET A 326 2.23 8.49 8.04
N LYS A 327 2.10 9.78 8.28
CA LYS A 327 1.22 10.67 7.52
C LYS A 327 2.08 11.66 6.74
N MET A 328 1.68 11.99 5.51
CA MET A 328 2.44 12.94 4.67
C MET A 328 2.78 14.22 5.45
N GLY A 329 4.04 14.62 5.39
CA GLY A 329 4.55 15.81 6.06
C GLY A 329 4.72 15.69 7.58
N SER A 330 4.49 14.50 8.16
CA SER A 330 4.75 14.23 9.58
C SER A 330 5.95 13.29 9.76
N GLU A 331 6.24 12.94 11.01
CA GLU A 331 7.24 11.93 11.37
C GLU A 331 6.81 10.53 10.92
N LEU A 332 7.79 9.65 10.73
CA LEU A 332 7.60 8.20 10.71
C LEU A 332 7.64 7.69 12.14
N TYR A 333 6.60 7.00 12.55
CA TYR A 333 6.50 6.38 13.86
C TYR A 333 6.66 4.86 13.74
N GLN A 334 7.34 4.27 14.72
CA GLN A 334 7.43 2.82 14.88
C GLN A 334 6.77 2.37 16.18
N LEU A 335 6.16 1.19 16.14
CA LEU A 335 5.64 0.46 17.29
C LEU A 335 6.22 -0.95 17.28
N LYS A 336 7.06 -1.27 18.26
CA LYS A 336 7.54 -2.66 18.49
C LYS A 336 6.43 -3.48 19.15
N ARG A 337 6.26 -4.71 18.65
CA ARG A 337 5.22 -5.64 19.06
C ARG A 337 5.77 -6.74 19.93
#